data_cd74a984f103db4ba270ec69b3d6b63b
#
_entry.id   cd74a984f103db4ba270ec69b3d6b63b
#
_cell.length_a   1.000
_cell.length_b   1.000
_cell.length_c   1.000
_cell.angle_alpha   90.00
_cell.angle_beta   90.00
_cell.angle_gamma   90.00
#
_symmetry.space_group_name_H-M   'P 1'
#
loop_
_entity.id
_entity.type
_entity.pdbx_description
1 polymer ?
#
loop_
_entity_poly.entity_id
_entity_poly.type
_entity_poly.pdbx_seq_one_letter_code
_entity_poly.pdbx_strand_id
1 'polypeptide(L)'
;MPVVVNSNATATASSFNLSRANDALRKSLERLSTGKRINSAADDAGGLSVAYKLNSKMNRTSSIIQNSQNALSYLQMQDSSLAAAGKIVDRMSELRTMAQDITKNTGDIENYSKEFVELQSQLNQISQEKFNGISLFSSGAGTASSVLNTSTNGGTYINGAGASLSYTTFSRTLQTHDSGLTADGSVSINVINFDFMLSIGALAGVT
;
A
#
# COMPACT_ATOMS: atom_id res chain seq x y z
N MET A 1 -83.56 17.23 -5.25
CA MET A 1 -82.13 17.33 -5.34
C MET A 1 -81.75 18.76 -5.59
N PRO A 2 -80.98 19.43 -4.76
CA PRO A 2 -80.54 20.79 -5.07
C PRO A 2 -79.61 20.76 -6.30
N VAL A 3 -80.00 21.43 -7.37
CA VAL A 3 -79.13 21.61 -8.54
C VAL A 3 -78.14 22.71 -8.18
N VAL A 4 -76.92 22.30 -7.87
CA VAL A 4 -75.81 23.24 -7.55
C VAL A 4 -75.27 23.71 -8.88
N VAL A 5 -75.58 24.89 -9.31
CA VAL A 5 -75.18 25.47 -10.60
C VAL A 5 -73.69 25.94 -10.59
N ASN A 6 -73.06 26.14 -9.41
CA ASN A 6 -71.76 26.71 -9.25
C ASN A 6 -70.58 25.68 -9.06
N SER A 7 -70.86 24.38 -9.05
CA SER A 7 -69.75 23.38 -8.97
C SER A 7 -69.97 22.29 -10.01
N ASN A 8 -69.22 22.29 -11.05
CA ASN A 8 -69.24 21.23 -12.05
C ASN A 8 -68.18 20.16 -11.64
N ALA A 9 -68.67 19.04 -11.05
CA ALA A 9 -67.86 17.94 -10.59
C ALA A 9 -67.02 17.33 -11.72
N THR A 10 -67.54 17.33 -12.96
CA THR A 10 -66.78 16.82 -14.13
C THR A 10 -65.64 17.74 -14.52
N ALA A 11 -65.80 19.07 -14.43
CA ALA A 11 -64.72 20.03 -14.72
C ALA A 11 -63.62 19.94 -13.67
N THR A 12 -64.01 19.79 -12.39
CA THR A 12 -63.03 19.57 -11.29
C THR A 12 -62.25 18.27 -11.49
N ALA A 13 -62.93 17.17 -11.81
CA ALA A 13 -62.31 15.87 -12.10
C ALA A 13 -61.32 15.98 -13.31
N SER A 14 -61.75 16.69 -14.36
CA SER A 14 -60.88 16.90 -15.54
C SER A 14 -59.63 17.73 -15.20
N SER A 15 -59.78 18.77 -14.36
CA SER A 15 -58.64 19.58 -13.87
C SER A 15 -57.63 18.72 -13.06
N PHE A 16 -58.12 17.87 -12.16
CA PHE A 16 -57.26 16.94 -11.43
C PHE A 16 -56.53 15.93 -12.34
N ASN A 17 -57.26 15.39 -13.32
CA ASN A 17 -56.63 14.46 -14.29
C ASN A 17 -55.57 15.14 -15.15
N LEU A 18 -55.82 16.39 -15.58
CA LEU A 18 -54.83 17.17 -16.32
C LEU A 18 -53.60 17.49 -15.46
N SER A 19 -53.79 17.86 -14.19
CA SER A 19 -52.68 18.08 -13.25
C SER A 19 -51.82 16.84 -13.08
N ARG A 20 -52.45 15.68 -12.85
CA ARG A 20 -51.75 14.37 -12.73
C ARG A 20 -50.99 14.03 -14.01
N ALA A 21 -51.56 14.26 -15.17
CA ALA A 21 -50.92 14.01 -16.45
C ALA A 21 -49.67 14.92 -16.67
N ASN A 22 -49.79 16.19 -16.30
CA ASN A 22 -48.66 17.13 -16.34
C ASN A 22 -47.53 16.73 -15.38
N ASP A 23 -47.85 16.31 -14.15
CA ASP A 23 -46.84 15.84 -13.19
C ASP A 23 -46.13 14.56 -13.67
N ALA A 24 -46.86 13.60 -14.23
CA ALA A 24 -46.32 12.41 -14.83
C ALA A 24 -45.37 12.73 -16.03
N LEU A 25 -45.79 13.70 -16.86
CA LEU A 25 -45.00 14.15 -18.00
C LEU A 25 -43.67 14.81 -17.53
N ARG A 26 -43.74 15.74 -16.56
CA ARG A 26 -42.57 16.37 -15.96
C ARG A 26 -41.59 15.34 -15.42
N LYS A 27 -42.12 14.36 -14.66
CA LYS A 27 -41.30 13.29 -14.09
C LYS A 27 -40.64 12.41 -15.18
N SER A 28 -41.36 12.13 -16.25
CA SER A 28 -40.80 11.36 -17.39
C SER A 28 -39.74 12.14 -18.12
N LEU A 29 -39.92 13.45 -18.34
CA LEU A 29 -38.95 14.33 -18.96
C LEU A 29 -37.68 14.47 -18.10
N GLU A 30 -37.83 14.60 -16.80
CA GLU A 30 -36.71 14.65 -15.85
C GLU A 30 -35.86 13.36 -15.89
N ARG A 31 -36.54 12.20 -15.90
CA ARG A 31 -35.85 10.89 -16.04
C ARG A 31 -35.17 10.73 -17.38
N LEU A 32 -35.78 11.21 -18.43
CA LEU A 32 -35.20 11.17 -19.78
C LEU A 32 -33.95 12.08 -19.87
N SER A 33 -34.05 13.28 -19.32
CA SER A 33 -32.95 14.26 -19.32
C SER A 33 -31.77 13.80 -18.46
N THR A 34 -32.00 13.21 -17.30
CA THR A 34 -30.93 12.73 -16.41
C THR A 34 -30.43 11.33 -16.75
N GLY A 35 -31.18 10.56 -17.52
CA GLY A 35 -30.90 9.16 -17.82
C GLY A 35 -31.04 8.24 -16.60
N LYS A 36 -31.55 8.74 -15.47
CA LYS A 36 -31.70 7.99 -14.21
C LYS A 36 -33.15 7.79 -13.86
N ARG A 37 -33.50 6.60 -13.35
CA ARG A 37 -34.83 6.27 -12.90
C ARG A 37 -35.19 6.99 -11.57
N ILE A 38 -34.20 7.11 -10.68
CA ILE A 38 -34.30 7.71 -9.34
C ILE A 38 -33.49 9.01 -9.37
N ASN A 39 -34.16 10.15 -9.31
CA ASN A 39 -33.54 11.49 -9.32
C ASN A 39 -33.61 12.16 -7.95
N SER A 40 -34.62 11.84 -7.16
CA SER A 40 -34.81 12.41 -5.83
C SER A 40 -35.13 11.35 -4.80
N ALA A 41 -34.93 11.68 -3.52
CA ALA A 41 -35.31 10.81 -2.40
C ALA A 41 -36.80 10.54 -2.35
N ALA A 42 -37.65 11.42 -2.92
CA ALA A 42 -39.09 11.25 -3.00
C ALA A 42 -39.48 10.14 -4.00
N ASP A 43 -38.62 9.78 -4.96
CA ASP A 43 -38.92 8.70 -5.91
C ASP A 43 -38.69 7.32 -5.29
N ASP A 44 -37.58 7.16 -4.56
CA ASP A 44 -37.22 5.93 -3.86
C ASP A 44 -36.04 6.23 -2.89
N ALA A 45 -36.38 6.51 -1.63
CA ALA A 45 -35.36 6.81 -0.61
C ALA A 45 -34.49 5.60 -0.29
N GLY A 46 -35.05 4.39 -0.30
CA GLY A 46 -34.33 3.15 -0.06
C GLY A 46 -33.32 2.83 -1.16
N GLY A 47 -33.81 2.85 -2.40
CA GLY A 47 -32.93 2.61 -3.58
C GLY A 47 -31.85 3.67 -3.74
N LEU A 48 -32.15 4.94 -3.47
CA LEU A 48 -31.16 6.02 -3.52
C LEU A 48 -30.07 5.84 -2.46
N SER A 49 -30.43 5.47 -1.23
CA SER A 49 -29.47 5.18 -0.15
C SER A 49 -28.53 4.04 -0.51
N VAL A 50 -29.06 2.95 -1.06
CA VAL A 50 -28.26 1.81 -1.52
C VAL A 50 -27.34 2.22 -2.68
N ALA A 51 -27.84 3.01 -3.64
CA ALA A 51 -27.04 3.49 -4.76
C ALA A 51 -25.86 4.36 -4.29
N TYR A 52 -26.06 5.26 -3.33
CA TYR A 52 -24.97 6.05 -2.76
C TYR A 52 -23.95 5.20 -2.00
N LYS A 53 -24.40 4.22 -1.21
CA LYS A 53 -23.50 3.30 -0.52
C LYS A 53 -22.66 2.50 -1.50
N LEU A 54 -23.26 1.96 -2.56
CA LEU A 54 -22.55 1.21 -3.59
C LEU A 54 -21.54 2.10 -4.36
N ASN A 55 -21.93 3.32 -4.72
CA ASN A 55 -21.05 4.24 -5.40
C ASN A 55 -19.84 4.63 -4.51
N SER A 56 -20.09 4.92 -3.23
CA SER A 56 -19.03 5.15 -2.25
C SER A 56 -18.10 3.94 -2.10
N LYS A 57 -18.67 2.72 -2.10
CA LYS A 57 -17.91 1.47 -2.06
C LYS A 57 -17.03 1.30 -3.32
N MET A 58 -17.60 1.56 -4.49
CA MET A 58 -16.86 1.51 -5.76
C MET A 58 -15.67 2.48 -5.78
N ASN A 59 -15.89 3.73 -5.34
CA ASN A 59 -14.82 4.74 -5.28
C ASN A 59 -13.69 4.31 -4.33
N ARG A 60 -14.04 3.79 -3.15
CA ARG A 60 -13.05 3.26 -2.20
C ARG A 60 -12.31 2.05 -2.76
N THR A 61 -12.99 1.13 -3.40
CA THR A 61 -12.37 -0.04 -4.05
C THR A 61 -11.41 0.40 -5.16
N SER A 62 -11.77 1.40 -5.96
CA SER A 62 -10.87 1.97 -6.98
C SER A 62 -9.60 2.56 -6.36
N SER A 63 -9.73 3.29 -5.24
CA SER A 63 -8.55 3.81 -4.51
C SER A 63 -7.68 2.70 -3.93
N ILE A 64 -8.28 1.61 -3.44
CA ILE A 64 -7.55 0.44 -2.94
C ILE A 64 -6.76 -0.22 -4.06
N ILE A 65 -7.33 -0.34 -5.25
CA ILE A 65 -6.63 -0.89 -6.42
C ILE A 65 -5.41 -0.04 -6.75
N GLN A 66 -5.54 1.30 -6.76
CA GLN A 66 -4.41 2.20 -6.99
C GLN A 66 -3.34 2.06 -5.90
N ASN A 67 -3.73 1.98 -4.63
CA ASN A 67 -2.81 1.76 -3.52
C ASN A 67 -2.08 0.41 -3.65
N SER A 68 -2.78 -0.64 -4.10
CA SER A 68 -2.18 -1.96 -4.33
C SER A 68 -1.16 -1.93 -5.48
N GLN A 69 -1.44 -1.18 -6.54
CA GLN A 69 -0.50 -0.99 -7.64
C GLN A 69 0.76 -0.22 -7.20
N ASN A 70 0.59 0.81 -6.37
CA ASN A 70 1.71 1.55 -5.79
C ASN A 70 2.55 0.66 -4.86
N ALA A 71 1.90 -0.18 -4.06
CA ALA A 71 2.57 -1.14 -3.20
C ALA A 71 3.34 -2.20 -4.01
N LEU A 72 2.79 -2.66 -5.13
CA LEU A 72 3.48 -3.57 -6.04
C LEU A 72 4.74 -2.93 -6.62
N SER A 73 4.65 -1.67 -7.06
CA SER A 73 5.81 -0.93 -7.57
C SER A 73 6.90 -0.75 -6.50
N TYR A 74 6.49 -0.48 -5.25
CA TYR A 74 7.40 -0.43 -4.11
C TYR A 74 8.13 -1.76 -3.89
N LEU A 75 7.41 -2.89 -3.93
CA LEU A 75 7.99 -4.23 -3.77
C LEU A 75 8.93 -4.60 -4.92
N GLN A 76 8.58 -4.23 -6.16
CA GLN A 76 9.45 -4.46 -7.31
C GLN A 76 10.77 -3.68 -7.21
N MET A 77 10.71 -2.44 -6.72
CA MET A 77 11.90 -1.65 -6.45
C MET A 77 12.75 -2.28 -5.34
N GLN A 78 12.11 -2.73 -4.25
CA GLN A 78 12.80 -3.41 -3.16
C GLN A 78 13.47 -4.71 -3.63
N ASP A 79 12.80 -5.51 -4.45
CA ASP A 79 13.35 -6.74 -5.02
C ASP A 79 14.58 -6.47 -5.89
N SER A 80 14.51 -5.47 -6.78
CA SER A 80 15.63 -5.09 -7.63
C SER A 80 16.84 -4.59 -6.83
N SER A 81 16.60 -3.79 -5.79
CA SER A 81 17.66 -3.30 -4.91
C SER A 81 18.30 -4.44 -4.10
N LEU A 82 17.51 -5.43 -3.66
CA LEU A 82 18.01 -6.63 -2.99
C LEU A 82 18.85 -7.50 -3.94
N ALA A 83 18.40 -7.67 -5.18
CA ALA A 83 19.15 -8.41 -6.18
C ALA A 83 20.52 -7.75 -6.50
N ALA A 84 20.56 -6.41 -6.52
CA ALA A 84 21.81 -5.66 -6.67
C ALA A 84 22.71 -5.84 -5.45
N ALA A 85 22.15 -5.72 -4.24
CA ALA A 85 22.87 -5.94 -2.98
C ALA A 85 23.44 -7.36 -2.89
N GLY A 86 22.70 -8.38 -3.33
CA GLY A 86 23.16 -9.76 -3.38
C GLY A 86 24.43 -9.92 -4.22
N LYS A 87 24.44 -9.34 -5.42
CA LYS A 87 25.62 -9.37 -6.30
C LYS A 87 26.86 -8.70 -5.66
N ILE A 88 26.65 -7.59 -4.95
CA ILE A 88 27.73 -6.89 -4.26
C ILE A 88 28.28 -7.78 -3.13
N VAL A 89 27.43 -8.40 -2.33
CA VAL A 89 27.84 -9.28 -1.24
C VAL A 89 28.57 -10.51 -1.78
N ASP A 90 28.12 -11.09 -2.88
CA ASP A 90 28.80 -12.20 -3.55
C ASP A 90 30.22 -11.78 -3.97
N ARG A 91 30.38 -10.60 -4.59
CA ARG A 91 31.69 -10.08 -4.98
C ARG A 91 32.60 -9.81 -3.76
N MET A 92 32.03 -9.23 -2.70
CA MET A 92 32.77 -9.02 -1.45
C MET A 92 33.27 -10.35 -0.84
N SER A 93 32.46 -11.42 -0.94
CA SER A 93 32.85 -12.76 -0.50
C SER A 93 33.97 -13.36 -1.33
N GLU A 94 33.92 -13.16 -2.66
CA GLU A 94 35.04 -13.57 -3.56
C GLU A 94 36.35 -12.84 -3.21
N LEU A 95 36.29 -11.50 -3.06
CA LEU A 95 37.48 -10.70 -2.70
C LEU A 95 38.07 -11.14 -1.38
N ARG A 96 37.23 -11.44 -0.39
CA ARG A 96 37.67 -11.96 0.90
C ARG A 96 38.42 -13.29 0.75
N THR A 97 37.83 -14.20 -0.04
CA THR A 97 38.46 -15.52 -0.29
C THR A 97 39.82 -15.37 -1.01
N MET A 98 39.89 -14.46 -2.00
CA MET A 98 41.16 -14.17 -2.71
C MET A 98 42.19 -13.51 -1.79
N ALA A 99 41.79 -12.65 -0.86
CA ALA A 99 42.69 -12.00 0.08
C ALA A 99 43.26 -12.98 1.13
N GLN A 100 42.64 -14.12 1.37
CA GLN A 100 43.11 -15.16 2.29
C GLN A 100 44.11 -16.14 1.65
N ASP A 101 44.34 -16.01 0.34
CA ASP A 101 45.30 -16.89 -0.37
C ASP A 101 46.75 -16.51 0.02
N ILE A 102 47.46 -17.49 0.54
CA ILE A 102 48.90 -17.35 0.97
C ILE A 102 49.85 -17.03 -0.16
N THR A 103 49.41 -17.16 -1.41
CA THR A 103 50.27 -16.87 -2.59
C THR A 103 50.20 -15.40 -3.01
N LYS A 104 49.34 -14.59 -2.40
CA LYS A 104 49.14 -13.18 -2.73
C LYS A 104 50.16 -12.29 -2.03
N ASN A 105 50.65 -11.28 -2.77
CA ASN A 105 51.53 -10.27 -2.19
C ASN A 105 50.72 -9.14 -1.51
N THR A 106 51.42 -8.30 -0.73
CA THR A 106 50.80 -7.18 -0.01
C THR A 106 50.10 -6.19 -0.94
N GLY A 107 50.61 -5.95 -2.16
CA GLY A 107 50.02 -5.06 -3.15
C GLY A 107 48.69 -5.60 -3.70
N ASP A 108 48.59 -6.92 -3.90
CA ASP A 108 47.37 -7.57 -4.33
C ASP A 108 46.30 -7.45 -3.25
N ILE A 109 46.64 -7.71 -1.99
CA ILE A 109 45.73 -7.59 -0.84
C ILE A 109 45.25 -6.14 -0.66
N GLU A 110 46.15 -5.15 -0.87
CA GLU A 110 45.76 -3.73 -0.82
C GLU A 110 44.75 -3.38 -1.91
N ASN A 111 44.92 -3.89 -3.13
CA ASN A 111 43.96 -3.68 -4.22
C ASN A 111 42.59 -4.32 -3.91
N TYR A 112 42.57 -5.55 -3.39
CA TYR A 112 41.33 -6.21 -2.96
C TYR A 112 40.65 -5.44 -1.83
N SER A 113 41.41 -4.90 -0.90
CA SER A 113 40.88 -4.08 0.20
C SER A 113 40.24 -2.78 -0.31
N LYS A 114 40.83 -2.11 -1.30
CA LYS A 114 40.25 -0.91 -1.92
C LYS A 114 38.94 -1.21 -2.62
N GLU A 115 38.90 -2.30 -3.42
CA GLU A 115 37.68 -2.72 -4.08
C GLU A 115 36.59 -3.09 -3.05
N PHE A 116 36.96 -3.78 -1.97
CA PHE A 116 36.03 -4.15 -0.89
C PHE A 116 35.40 -2.92 -0.22
N VAL A 117 36.20 -1.88 0.08
CA VAL A 117 35.72 -0.63 0.68
C VAL A 117 34.77 0.10 -0.27
N GLU A 118 35.04 0.09 -1.58
CA GLU A 118 34.18 0.70 -2.58
C GLU A 118 32.82 -0.04 -2.67
N LEU A 119 32.85 -1.36 -2.68
CA LEU A 119 31.64 -2.19 -2.64
C LEU A 119 30.83 -1.98 -1.36
N GLN A 120 31.50 -1.79 -0.23
CA GLN A 120 30.86 -1.46 1.05
C GLN A 120 30.17 -0.09 0.99
N SER A 121 30.79 0.90 0.33
CA SER A 121 30.19 2.20 0.09
C SER A 121 28.94 2.10 -0.79
N GLN A 122 28.99 1.32 -1.88
CA GLN A 122 27.81 1.08 -2.74
C GLN A 122 26.70 0.37 -2.00
N LEU A 123 27.01 -0.61 -1.16
CA LEU A 123 26.02 -1.29 -0.32
C LEU A 123 25.34 -0.35 0.66
N ASN A 124 26.10 0.59 1.25
CA ASN A 124 25.53 1.62 2.11
C ASN A 124 24.61 2.59 1.34
N GLN A 125 24.91 2.92 0.09
CA GLN A 125 24.03 3.73 -0.76
C GLN A 125 22.72 3.01 -1.03
N ILE A 126 22.74 1.71 -1.36
CA ILE A 126 21.56 0.89 -1.54
C ILE A 126 20.69 0.87 -0.26
N SER A 127 21.32 0.77 0.92
CA SER A 127 20.58 0.78 2.20
C SER A 127 19.78 2.07 2.44
N GLN A 128 20.21 3.18 1.83
CA GLN A 128 19.59 4.50 1.97
C GLN A 128 18.57 4.81 0.86
N GLU A 129 18.36 3.89 -0.09
CA GLU A 129 17.43 4.10 -1.19
C GLU A 129 15.99 4.32 -0.69
N LYS A 130 15.28 5.20 -1.39
CA LYS A 130 13.92 5.60 -1.06
C LYS A 130 13.03 5.55 -2.29
N PHE A 131 11.82 5.04 -2.10
CA PHE A 131 10.74 5.12 -3.06
C PHE A 131 9.76 6.22 -2.62
N ASN A 132 9.61 7.26 -3.43
CA ASN A 132 8.73 8.41 -3.12
C ASN A 132 8.96 9.00 -1.70
N GLY A 133 10.23 9.13 -1.30
CA GLY A 133 10.62 9.62 0.04
C GLY A 133 10.51 8.59 1.18
N ILE A 134 10.02 7.39 0.88
CA ILE A 134 9.85 6.29 1.82
C ILE A 134 11.04 5.34 1.69
N SER A 135 11.76 5.07 2.78
CA SER A 135 12.87 4.12 2.78
C SER A 135 12.42 2.72 2.35
N LEU A 136 13.19 2.09 1.46
CA LEU A 136 12.99 0.71 1.04
C LEU A 136 13.41 -0.27 2.14
N PHE A 137 14.43 0.10 2.91
CA PHE A 137 15.02 -0.71 3.97
C PHE A 137 14.94 0.02 5.31
N SER A 138 14.94 -0.70 6.40
CA SER A 138 15.16 -0.10 7.72
C SER A 138 16.66 -0.11 8.02
N SER A 139 17.20 1.04 8.37
CA SER A 139 18.57 1.20 8.85
C SER A 139 18.53 1.47 10.36
N GLY A 140 19.19 0.63 11.13
CA GLY A 140 19.49 0.88 12.54
C GLY A 140 18.39 0.49 13.54
N ALA A 141 18.85 0.21 14.74
CA ALA A 141 18.03 0.02 15.90
C ALA A 141 17.37 1.35 16.32
N GLY A 142 16.10 1.54 16.04
CA GLY A 142 15.29 2.42 16.86
C GLY A 142 14.77 3.73 16.33
N THR A 143 14.97 4.12 15.08
CA THR A 143 14.21 5.26 14.51
C THR A 143 13.18 4.79 13.49
N ALA A 144 12.15 4.12 13.98
CA ALA A 144 10.94 3.93 13.22
C ALA A 144 10.37 5.32 12.92
N SER A 145 10.49 5.78 11.67
CA SER A 145 9.65 6.85 11.17
C SER A 145 8.19 6.49 11.49
N SER A 146 7.41 7.45 11.96
CA SER A 146 6.03 7.32 12.45
C SER A 146 5.01 6.64 11.50
N VAL A 147 5.46 6.10 10.38
CA VAL A 147 4.68 5.41 9.34
C VAL A 147 4.93 3.89 9.33
N LEU A 148 5.91 3.42 10.09
CA LEU A 148 6.22 2.00 10.23
C LEU A 148 5.46 1.45 11.43
N ASN A 149 4.58 0.51 11.19
CA ASN A 149 3.98 -0.26 12.26
C ASN A 149 5.08 -1.19 12.81
N THR A 150 5.59 -0.87 13.99
CA THR A 150 6.52 -1.75 14.71
C THR A 150 5.71 -2.96 15.18
N SER A 151 5.72 -4.02 14.39
CA SER A 151 5.28 -5.30 14.91
C SER A 151 6.33 -5.75 15.93
N THR A 152 5.91 -5.98 17.16
CA THR A 152 6.73 -6.46 18.27
C THR A 152 7.23 -7.91 18.11
N ASN A 153 7.14 -8.49 16.93
CA ASN A 153 7.71 -9.77 16.59
C ASN A 153 9.21 -9.64 16.24
N GLY A 154 9.97 -9.07 17.15
CA GLY A 154 11.41 -9.21 17.14
C GLY A 154 11.80 -10.60 17.65
N GLY A 155 12.86 -11.16 17.11
CA GLY A 155 13.45 -12.40 17.58
C GLY A 155 14.86 -12.13 18.11
N THR A 156 15.38 -13.09 18.82
CA THR A 156 16.80 -13.13 19.18
C THR A 156 17.44 -14.26 18.41
N TYR A 157 18.41 -13.94 17.57
CA TYR A 157 19.26 -14.95 16.95
C TYR A 157 20.47 -15.19 17.85
N ILE A 158 20.74 -16.44 18.18
CA ILE A 158 21.94 -16.83 18.94
C ILE A 158 22.88 -17.50 17.93
N ASN A 159 24.05 -16.93 17.72
CA ASN A 159 25.05 -17.55 16.85
C ASN A 159 25.69 -18.78 17.54
N GLY A 160 26.42 -19.61 16.77
CA GLY A 160 27.12 -20.77 17.27
C GLY A 160 28.19 -20.50 18.36
N ALA A 161 28.57 -19.24 18.57
CA ALA A 161 29.46 -18.76 19.62
C ALA A 161 28.75 -18.22 20.86
N GLY A 162 27.40 -18.31 20.92
CA GLY A 162 26.60 -17.88 22.08
C GLY A 162 26.30 -16.36 22.13
N ALA A 163 26.72 -15.57 21.12
CA ALA A 163 26.35 -14.16 21.04
C ALA A 163 24.92 -14.00 20.55
N SER A 164 24.11 -13.22 21.27
CA SER A 164 22.71 -12.94 20.92
C SER A 164 22.60 -11.63 20.14
N LEU A 165 21.95 -11.69 18.99
CA LEU A 165 21.57 -10.53 18.21
C LEU A 165 20.05 -10.39 18.23
N SER A 166 19.56 -9.30 18.78
CA SER A 166 18.14 -8.97 18.73
C SER A 166 17.82 -8.22 17.43
N TYR A 167 16.76 -8.62 16.76
CA TYR A 167 16.28 -7.92 15.57
C TYR A 167 14.84 -7.47 15.75
N THR A 168 14.50 -6.35 15.16
CA THR A 168 13.14 -5.82 15.14
C THR A 168 12.60 -5.92 13.72
N THR A 169 11.43 -6.50 13.56
CA THR A 169 10.75 -6.54 12.27
C THR A 169 9.90 -5.29 12.11
N PHE A 170 10.04 -4.65 10.97
CA PHE A 170 9.22 -3.51 10.58
C PHE A 170 8.25 -3.95 9.50
N SER A 171 7.01 -3.49 9.59
CA SER A 171 6.00 -3.78 8.57
C SER A 171 5.24 -2.53 8.18
N ARG A 172 4.81 -2.50 6.92
CA ARG A 172 3.87 -1.52 6.39
C ARG A 172 2.56 -2.22 6.10
N THR A 173 1.48 -1.71 6.65
CA THR A 173 0.15 -2.26 6.40
C THR A 173 -0.49 -1.59 5.20
N LEU A 174 -0.85 -2.40 4.20
CA LEU A 174 -1.69 -2.01 3.09
C LEU A 174 -3.12 -2.44 3.38
N GLN A 175 -4.05 -1.51 3.42
CA GLN A 175 -5.46 -1.83 3.56
C GLN A 175 -6.02 -2.33 2.23
N THR A 176 -6.67 -3.50 2.26
CA THR A 176 -7.24 -4.16 1.08
C THR A 176 -8.77 -4.22 1.11
N HIS A 177 -9.38 -3.84 2.25
CA HIS A 177 -10.83 -3.82 2.40
C HIS A 177 -11.40 -2.39 2.38
N ASP A 178 -12.59 -2.24 1.85
CA ASP A 178 -13.28 -0.96 1.68
C ASP A 178 -13.83 -0.33 2.97
N SER A 179 -13.81 -1.06 4.09
CA SER A 179 -14.16 -0.53 5.42
C SER A 179 -13.14 0.47 5.95
N GLY A 180 -11.89 0.41 5.48
CA GLY A 180 -10.78 1.20 6.00
C GLY A 180 -10.24 0.70 7.35
N LEU A 181 -10.74 -0.43 7.85
CA LEU A 181 -10.27 -1.07 9.07
C LEU A 181 -9.26 -2.18 8.74
N THR A 182 -8.14 -2.21 9.46
CA THR A 182 -7.11 -3.24 9.30
C THR A 182 -7.62 -4.63 9.70
N ALA A 183 -8.63 -4.69 10.59
CA ALA A 183 -9.25 -5.94 11.02
C ALA A 183 -10.04 -6.66 9.92
N ASP A 184 -10.58 -5.91 8.95
CA ASP A 184 -11.43 -6.48 7.90
C ASP A 184 -10.63 -6.95 6.68
N GLY A 185 -9.38 -6.51 6.53
CA GLY A 185 -8.47 -6.94 5.48
C GLY A 185 -7.30 -6.00 5.33
N SER A 186 -6.13 -6.52 5.59
CA SER A 186 -4.86 -5.81 5.38
C SER A 186 -3.77 -6.79 4.97
N VAL A 187 -2.84 -6.32 4.15
CA VAL A 187 -1.61 -7.05 3.81
C VAL A 187 -0.45 -6.34 4.47
N SER A 188 0.34 -7.08 5.23
CA SER A 188 1.57 -6.58 5.86
C SER A 188 2.74 -6.77 4.93
N ILE A 189 3.37 -5.69 4.51
CA ILE A 189 4.61 -5.70 3.74
C ILE A 189 5.77 -5.59 4.72
N ASN A 190 6.58 -6.63 4.82
CA ASN A 190 7.75 -6.61 5.69
C ASN A 190 8.85 -5.74 5.09
N VAL A 191 9.41 -4.87 5.90
CA VAL A 191 10.58 -4.05 5.56
C VAL A 191 11.82 -4.76 6.06
N ILE A 192 12.75 -5.04 5.16
CA ILE A 192 13.98 -5.77 5.48
C ILE A 192 14.92 -4.85 6.24
N ASN A 193 15.43 -5.34 7.38
CA ASN A 193 16.50 -4.66 8.10
C ASN A 193 17.85 -5.01 7.48
N PHE A 194 18.44 -4.04 6.79
CA PHE A 194 19.66 -4.24 6.05
C PHE A 194 20.88 -4.42 6.98
N ASP A 195 20.92 -3.67 8.06
CA ASP A 195 22.00 -3.77 9.07
C ASP A 195 22.02 -5.13 9.74
N PHE A 196 20.83 -5.72 9.99
CA PHE A 196 20.73 -7.06 10.52
C PHE A 196 21.24 -8.11 9.53
N MET A 197 20.88 -8.02 8.25
CA MET A 197 21.38 -8.95 7.22
C MET A 197 22.91 -8.90 7.10
N LEU A 198 23.51 -7.72 7.18
CA LEU A 198 24.95 -7.55 7.11
C LEU A 198 25.67 -7.98 8.40
N SER A 199 25.04 -7.76 9.56
CA SER A 199 25.63 -8.12 10.86
C SER A 199 25.70 -9.63 11.08
N ILE A 200 24.79 -10.42 10.47
CA ILE A 200 24.88 -11.88 10.51
C ILE A 200 26.18 -12.37 9.87
N GLY A 201 26.63 -11.73 8.78
CA GLY A 201 27.91 -12.02 8.15
C GLY A 201 29.12 -11.69 9.06
N ALA A 202 29.05 -10.61 9.82
CA ALA A 202 30.10 -10.21 10.77
C ALA A 202 30.17 -11.11 12.01
N LEU A 203 29.03 -11.64 12.45
CA LEU A 203 28.91 -12.57 13.59
C LEU A 203 29.43 -14.00 13.29
N ALA A 204 29.60 -14.35 12.04
CA ALA A 204 30.14 -15.67 11.63
C ALA A 204 31.66 -15.83 11.89
N GLY A 205 32.23 -15.02 12.79
CA GLY A 205 33.56 -15.31 13.35
C GLY A 205 34.73 -14.88 12.49
N VAL A 206 34.73 -13.62 12.09
CA VAL A 206 35.93 -12.98 11.48
C VAL A 206 36.36 -11.83 12.39
N THR A 207 37.14 -12.14 13.35
CA THR A 207 38.12 -11.23 13.97
C THR A 207 39.39 -11.29 13.17
#